data_2fd122ea190f6e8262f7227bd194a788
#
_entry.id   2fd122ea190f6e8262f7227bd194a788
#
_cell.length_a   1.000
_cell.length_b   1.000
_cell.length_c   1.000
_cell.angle_alpha   90.00
_cell.angle_beta   90.00
_cell.angle_gamma   90.00
#
_symmetry.space_group_name_H-M   'P 1'
#
loop_
_entity.id
_entity.type
_entity.pdbx_description
1 polymer ?
#
loop_
_entity_poly.entity_id
_entity_poly.type
_entity_poly.pdbx_seq_one_letter_code
_entity_poly.pdbx_strand_id
1 'polypeptide(L)'
;MRKLLTLVLLSVAMFATAQEKKFVIRGEMTSTKLCYSDETVKEVKLQRTIDGVPVVVATSPVVDGKFVLEGDAPELIELCSVTGFDNGSLQLFLEEGDIKVFPFDAAYPVASRIGGSPTNEKYQEYLDLNHRCIEESKVRMRATYANIPEDIKGNPEKETAYTSPTFYVNNMHFKVAIMDFIYENIDSPVVLYVIKYAMVPTFNTDVIQGFLNAIPQDLHKQAMYRELVNEIRSANLKEGSVAPDIVGRTPEGDEITLSDFKGKYVFIDFWASWCAPCRREIPYLKEALAYSEKSDNLVVLSYSIDNDMEAWTGCIENSELVHKNWVHISTLKGWNSEGAKLFNVKGVPHTVLIDPEGNVVEFNLRGEEIVKKLKGIVDGANK
;
A
#
# COMPACT_ATOMS: atom_id res chain seq x y z
N MET A 1 61.60 -17.23 -47.90
CA MET A 1 60.15 -17.37 -48.16
C MET A 1 59.47 -17.88 -46.87
N ARG A 2 58.93 -16.95 -46.05
CA ARG A 2 58.21 -17.25 -44.84
C ARG A 2 56.71 -17.10 -45.17
N LYS A 3 55.93 -18.20 -45.08
CA LYS A 3 54.49 -18.18 -45.25
C LYS A 3 53.85 -17.70 -43.90
N LEU A 4 53.18 -16.59 -43.95
CA LEU A 4 52.31 -16.07 -42.88
C LEU A 4 51.02 -16.92 -42.90
N LEU A 5 50.73 -17.63 -41.81
CA LEU A 5 49.44 -18.28 -41.58
C LEU A 5 48.57 -17.27 -40.82
N THR A 6 47.54 -16.75 -41.49
CA THR A 6 46.54 -15.89 -40.87
C THR A 6 45.49 -16.77 -40.21
N LEU A 7 45.46 -16.77 -38.86
CA LEU A 7 44.46 -17.45 -38.08
C LEU A 7 43.23 -16.49 -38.00
N VAL A 8 42.14 -16.84 -38.67
CA VAL A 8 40.86 -16.16 -38.52
C VAL A 8 40.16 -16.78 -37.32
N LEU A 9 40.12 -16.04 -36.21
CA LEU A 9 39.27 -16.36 -35.04
C LEU A 9 37.83 -15.93 -35.38
N LEU A 10 36.97 -16.92 -35.69
CA LEU A 10 35.51 -16.72 -35.68
C LEU A 10 35.06 -16.66 -34.21
N SER A 11 34.80 -15.49 -33.72
CA SER A 11 34.04 -15.28 -32.49
C SER A 11 32.56 -15.60 -32.76
N VAL A 12 32.13 -16.79 -32.39
CA VAL A 12 30.72 -17.15 -32.30
C VAL A 12 30.16 -16.40 -31.07
N ALA A 13 29.55 -15.26 -31.27
CA ALA A 13 28.72 -14.65 -30.25
C ALA A 13 27.52 -15.56 -30.00
N MET A 14 27.57 -16.34 -28.93
CA MET A 14 26.37 -16.99 -28.39
C MET A 14 25.45 -15.87 -27.86
N PHE A 15 24.49 -15.45 -28.66
CA PHE A 15 23.31 -14.80 -28.13
C PHE A 15 22.56 -15.84 -27.31
N ALA A 16 22.77 -15.84 -26.00
CA ALA A 16 21.83 -16.47 -25.10
C ALA A 16 20.51 -15.74 -25.27
N THR A 17 19.59 -16.30 -26.05
CA THR A 17 18.19 -15.84 -26.03
C THR A 17 17.70 -16.11 -24.63
N ALA A 18 17.45 -15.05 -23.87
CA ALA A 18 16.76 -15.16 -22.59
C ALA A 18 15.45 -15.91 -22.89
N GLN A 19 15.30 -17.09 -22.31
CA GLN A 19 14.08 -17.88 -22.44
C GLN A 19 12.97 -17.03 -21.83
N GLU A 20 11.98 -16.63 -22.64
CA GLU A 20 10.84 -15.86 -22.15
C GLU A 20 10.15 -16.68 -21.06
N LYS A 21 10.11 -16.13 -19.85
CA LYS A 21 9.44 -16.73 -18.72
C LYS A 21 7.93 -16.63 -18.94
N LYS A 22 7.24 -17.76 -18.87
CA LYS A 22 5.78 -17.81 -19.10
C LYS A 22 5.06 -18.33 -17.87
N PHE A 23 3.83 -17.87 -17.68
CA PHE A 23 2.89 -18.47 -16.74
C PHE A 23 1.74 -19.15 -17.50
N VAL A 24 1.18 -20.18 -16.88
CA VAL A 24 -0.07 -20.80 -17.32
C VAL A 24 -0.92 -21.09 -16.09
N ILE A 25 -2.12 -20.48 -16.03
CA ILE A 25 -3.10 -20.71 -14.97
C ILE A 25 -4.22 -21.59 -15.53
N ARG A 26 -4.44 -22.75 -14.95
CA ARG A 26 -5.52 -23.68 -15.32
C ARG A 26 -6.53 -23.79 -14.21
N GLY A 27 -7.81 -23.56 -14.52
CA GLY A 27 -8.89 -23.70 -13.59
C GLY A 27 -10.06 -24.48 -14.14
N GLU A 28 -10.82 -25.08 -13.21
CA GLU A 28 -12.04 -25.83 -13.50
C GLU A 28 -13.14 -25.44 -12.52
N MET A 29 -14.33 -25.15 -13.02
CA MET A 29 -15.52 -24.85 -12.22
C MET A 29 -16.43 -26.05 -12.15
N THR A 30 -16.83 -26.45 -10.94
CA THR A 30 -17.85 -27.49 -10.70
C THR A 30 -19.25 -26.99 -11.05
N SER A 31 -19.45 -25.67 -10.96
CA SER A 31 -20.62 -24.93 -11.39
C SER A 31 -20.17 -23.60 -11.96
N THR A 32 -20.70 -23.23 -13.12
CA THR A 32 -20.44 -21.91 -13.76
C THR A 32 -21.51 -20.88 -13.40
N LYS A 33 -22.54 -21.25 -12.61
CA LYS A 33 -23.63 -20.34 -12.21
C LYS A 33 -23.11 -19.27 -11.28
N LEU A 34 -23.49 -18.01 -11.52
CA LEU A 34 -23.19 -16.87 -10.67
C LEU A 34 -24.04 -16.87 -9.39
N CYS A 35 -23.60 -16.15 -8.35
CA CYS A 35 -24.22 -16.13 -7.04
C CYS A 35 -25.49 -15.26 -7.02
N TYR A 36 -25.44 -14.10 -7.64
CA TYR A 36 -26.50 -13.09 -7.55
C TYR A 36 -27.33 -12.93 -8.83
N SER A 37 -27.06 -13.72 -9.86
CA SER A 37 -27.80 -13.71 -11.11
C SER A 37 -28.03 -15.13 -11.64
N ASP A 38 -28.99 -15.29 -12.56
CA ASP A 38 -29.22 -16.56 -13.26
C ASP A 38 -28.24 -16.79 -14.43
N GLU A 39 -27.24 -15.93 -14.58
CA GLU A 39 -26.21 -16.02 -15.60
C GLU A 39 -25.13 -17.02 -15.22
N THR A 40 -24.34 -17.38 -16.23
CA THR A 40 -23.16 -18.24 -16.08
C THR A 40 -21.90 -17.49 -16.49
N VAL A 41 -20.77 -17.83 -15.87
CA VAL A 41 -19.46 -17.30 -16.22
C VAL A 41 -19.10 -17.73 -17.63
N LYS A 42 -18.93 -16.77 -18.56
CA LYS A 42 -18.53 -17.00 -19.95
C LYS A 42 -17.05 -16.70 -20.20
N GLU A 43 -16.48 -15.83 -19.40
CA GLU A 43 -15.11 -15.35 -19.52
C GLU A 43 -14.53 -15.05 -18.15
N VAL A 44 -13.25 -15.31 -17.96
CA VAL A 44 -12.48 -14.89 -16.79
C VAL A 44 -11.31 -14.01 -17.23
N LYS A 45 -10.92 -13.08 -16.36
CA LYS A 45 -9.82 -12.15 -16.61
C LYS A 45 -8.82 -12.21 -15.46
N LEU A 46 -7.55 -12.30 -15.79
CA LEU A 46 -6.47 -12.09 -14.84
C LEU A 46 -6.19 -10.58 -14.74
N GLN A 47 -6.25 -10.05 -13.53
CA GLN A 47 -6.01 -8.63 -13.28
C GLN A 47 -4.91 -8.46 -12.23
N ARG A 48 -4.06 -7.48 -12.44
CA ARG A 48 -3.14 -6.95 -11.43
C ARG A 48 -3.49 -5.49 -11.13
N THR A 49 -3.06 -4.99 -9.98
CA THR A 49 -3.28 -3.59 -9.61
C THR A 49 -1.99 -2.80 -9.80
N ILE A 50 -2.02 -1.77 -10.63
CA ILE A 50 -0.91 -0.84 -10.85
C ILE A 50 -1.37 0.55 -10.39
N ASP A 51 -0.68 1.15 -9.43
CA ASP A 51 -1.04 2.47 -8.84
C ASP A 51 -2.52 2.55 -8.39
N GLY A 52 -3.07 1.45 -7.88
CA GLY A 52 -4.47 1.36 -7.43
C GLY A 52 -5.47 1.12 -8.57
N VAL A 53 -5.03 1.00 -9.82
CA VAL A 53 -5.88 0.76 -11.00
C VAL A 53 -5.79 -0.70 -11.42
N PRO A 54 -6.92 -1.43 -11.60
CA PRO A 54 -6.90 -2.78 -12.11
C PRO A 54 -6.55 -2.80 -13.61
N VAL A 55 -5.55 -3.61 -13.98
CA VAL A 55 -5.08 -3.80 -15.35
C VAL A 55 -5.26 -5.26 -15.74
N VAL A 56 -5.95 -5.52 -16.85
CA VAL A 56 -6.13 -6.89 -17.38
C VAL A 56 -4.82 -7.37 -18.00
N VAL A 57 -4.32 -8.52 -17.54
CA VAL A 57 -3.09 -9.17 -18.03
C VAL A 57 -3.40 -10.26 -19.04
N ALA A 58 -4.44 -11.04 -18.81
CA ALA A 58 -4.88 -12.11 -19.68
C ALA A 58 -6.40 -12.30 -19.58
N THR A 59 -6.97 -12.89 -20.60
CA THR A 59 -8.42 -13.20 -20.68
C THR A 59 -8.59 -14.59 -21.25
N SER A 60 -9.54 -15.36 -20.73
CA SER A 60 -9.86 -16.69 -21.21
C SER A 60 -11.38 -16.90 -21.29
N PRO A 61 -11.90 -17.44 -22.39
CA PRO A 61 -13.26 -17.95 -22.39
C PRO A 61 -13.38 -19.16 -21.45
N VAL A 62 -14.58 -19.37 -20.92
CA VAL A 62 -14.93 -20.57 -20.12
C VAL A 62 -15.63 -21.56 -21.06
N VAL A 63 -15.03 -22.74 -21.23
CA VAL A 63 -15.55 -23.82 -22.05
C VAL A 63 -15.66 -25.07 -21.20
N ASP A 64 -16.86 -25.63 -21.12
CA ASP A 64 -17.16 -26.82 -20.29
C ASP A 64 -16.67 -26.67 -18.83
N GLY A 65 -16.84 -25.44 -18.27
CA GLY A 65 -16.40 -25.09 -16.92
C GLY A 65 -14.89 -24.90 -16.76
N LYS A 66 -14.10 -24.96 -17.84
CA LYS A 66 -12.64 -24.84 -17.81
C LYS A 66 -12.15 -23.54 -18.42
N PHE A 67 -11.03 -23.02 -17.92
CA PHE A 67 -10.34 -21.87 -18.45
C PHE A 67 -8.82 -22.05 -18.38
N VAL A 68 -8.11 -21.35 -19.27
CA VAL A 68 -6.65 -21.27 -19.31
C VAL A 68 -6.24 -19.83 -19.54
N LEU A 69 -5.55 -19.24 -18.56
CA LEU A 69 -4.95 -17.90 -18.67
C LEU A 69 -3.44 -18.09 -18.83
N GLU A 70 -2.85 -17.49 -19.85
CA GLU A 70 -1.43 -17.62 -20.16
C GLU A 70 -0.84 -16.29 -20.61
N GLY A 71 0.47 -16.14 -20.42
CA GLY A 71 1.18 -14.93 -20.80
C GLY A 71 2.62 -14.92 -20.31
N ASP A 72 3.23 -13.74 -20.38
CA ASP A 72 4.57 -13.50 -19.87
C ASP A 72 4.55 -13.41 -18.36
N ALA A 73 5.41 -14.18 -17.70
CA ALA A 73 5.54 -14.12 -16.26
C ALA A 73 6.23 -12.80 -15.86
N PRO A 74 5.77 -12.17 -14.76
CA PRO A 74 6.42 -10.96 -14.27
C PRO A 74 7.83 -11.25 -13.75
N GLU A 75 8.70 -10.24 -13.76
CA GLU A 75 10.04 -10.35 -13.19
C GLU A 75 9.99 -10.57 -11.67
N LEU A 76 9.05 -9.94 -11.00
CA LEU A 76 8.78 -10.08 -9.57
C LEU A 76 7.43 -10.75 -9.37
N ILE A 77 7.33 -11.56 -8.32
CA ILE A 77 6.08 -12.23 -7.95
C ILE A 77 5.02 -11.19 -7.58
N GLU A 78 3.86 -11.26 -8.19
CA GLU A 78 2.77 -10.29 -8.01
C GLU A 78 1.49 -10.97 -7.52
N LEU A 79 0.77 -10.32 -6.59
CA LEU A 79 -0.58 -10.73 -6.23
C LEU A 79 -1.55 -10.29 -7.32
N CYS A 80 -2.27 -11.25 -7.90
CA CYS A 80 -3.24 -11.04 -8.96
C CYS A 80 -4.62 -11.58 -8.57
N SER A 81 -5.64 -11.08 -9.27
CA SER A 81 -7.02 -11.53 -9.11
C SER A 81 -7.55 -12.11 -10.41
N VAL A 82 -8.18 -13.28 -10.32
CA VAL A 82 -9.02 -13.79 -11.41
C VAL A 82 -10.44 -13.32 -11.17
N THR A 83 -10.99 -12.57 -12.12
CA THR A 83 -12.30 -11.94 -12.07
C THR A 83 -13.23 -12.49 -13.17
N GLY A 84 -14.49 -12.13 -13.13
CA GLY A 84 -15.55 -12.64 -14.02
C GLY A 84 -16.70 -13.25 -13.21
N PHE A 85 -16.65 -13.11 -11.86
CA PHE A 85 -17.64 -13.56 -10.91
C PHE A 85 -18.39 -12.37 -10.32
N ASP A 86 -19.62 -12.57 -9.83
CA ASP A 86 -20.43 -11.53 -9.20
C ASP A 86 -20.32 -11.52 -7.67
N ASN A 87 -19.65 -12.51 -7.09
CA ASN A 87 -19.44 -12.65 -5.65
C ASN A 87 -17.93 -12.73 -5.31
N GLY A 88 -17.18 -11.67 -5.66
CA GLY A 88 -15.75 -11.56 -5.36
C GLY A 88 -14.84 -12.04 -6.48
N SER A 89 -13.60 -12.32 -6.13
CA SER A 89 -12.55 -12.78 -7.05
C SER A 89 -11.67 -13.83 -6.39
N LEU A 90 -11.00 -14.63 -7.20
CA LEU A 90 -9.98 -15.57 -6.75
C LEU A 90 -8.64 -14.84 -6.77
N GLN A 91 -7.89 -14.89 -5.67
CA GLN A 91 -6.55 -14.31 -5.57
C GLN A 91 -5.48 -15.39 -5.68
N LEU A 92 -4.41 -15.08 -6.39
CA LEU A 92 -3.24 -15.94 -6.53
C LEU A 92 -1.97 -15.09 -6.74
N PHE A 93 -0.82 -15.72 -6.52
CA PHE A 93 0.46 -15.13 -6.86
C PHE A 93 0.86 -15.50 -8.29
N LEU A 94 1.13 -14.48 -9.10
CA LEU A 94 1.58 -14.65 -10.47
C LEU A 94 3.10 -14.80 -10.47
N GLU A 95 3.56 -15.95 -10.93
CA GLU A 95 4.97 -16.32 -11.07
C GLU A 95 5.17 -17.20 -12.30
N GLU A 96 6.41 -17.48 -12.66
CA GLU A 96 6.74 -18.39 -13.76
C GLU A 96 6.26 -19.82 -13.48
N GLY A 97 5.70 -20.49 -14.49
CA GLY A 97 5.32 -21.90 -14.45
C GLY A 97 3.82 -22.15 -14.49
N ASP A 98 3.44 -23.36 -14.08
CA ASP A 98 2.04 -23.83 -14.06
C ASP A 98 1.39 -23.55 -12.70
N ILE A 99 0.33 -22.74 -12.73
CA ILE A 99 -0.50 -22.43 -11.57
C ILE A 99 -1.83 -23.15 -11.74
N LYS A 100 -2.27 -23.84 -10.71
CA LYS A 100 -3.51 -24.63 -10.73
C LYS A 100 -4.55 -24.05 -9.80
N VAL A 101 -5.73 -23.75 -10.33
CA VAL A 101 -6.93 -23.52 -9.55
C VAL A 101 -7.72 -24.83 -9.51
N PHE A 102 -7.84 -25.42 -8.32
CA PHE A 102 -8.57 -26.67 -8.14
C PHE A 102 -10.06 -26.46 -8.35
N PRO A 103 -10.82 -27.51 -8.69
CA PRO A 103 -12.25 -27.39 -8.98
C PRO A 103 -13.03 -26.63 -7.90
N PHE A 104 -13.79 -25.61 -8.32
CA PHE A 104 -14.53 -24.71 -7.44
C PHE A 104 -15.91 -24.35 -8.00
N ASP A 105 -16.79 -23.82 -7.17
CA ASP A 105 -18.07 -23.24 -7.57
C ASP A 105 -17.89 -21.74 -7.88
N ALA A 106 -18.29 -21.32 -9.09
CA ALA A 106 -18.20 -19.92 -9.52
C ALA A 106 -19.01 -18.94 -8.64
N ALA A 107 -20.02 -19.43 -7.92
CA ALA A 107 -20.74 -18.63 -6.93
C ALA A 107 -19.89 -18.26 -5.71
N TYR A 108 -18.79 -18.97 -5.47
CA TYR A 108 -17.92 -18.78 -4.29
C TYR A 108 -16.43 -18.82 -4.66
N PRO A 109 -15.94 -17.94 -5.55
CA PRO A 109 -14.56 -17.97 -6.06
C PRO A 109 -13.51 -17.81 -4.97
N VAL A 110 -13.83 -17.09 -3.89
CA VAL A 110 -12.92 -16.88 -2.74
C VAL A 110 -12.59 -18.19 -2.01
N ALA A 111 -13.44 -19.22 -2.10
CA ALA A 111 -13.21 -20.52 -1.49
C ALA A 111 -12.37 -21.49 -2.34
N SER A 112 -11.86 -21.03 -3.48
CA SER A 112 -11.04 -21.85 -4.39
C SER A 112 -9.70 -22.20 -3.76
N ARG A 113 -9.25 -23.44 -3.99
CA ARG A 113 -7.90 -23.87 -3.64
C ARG A 113 -6.93 -23.63 -4.79
N ILE A 114 -5.69 -23.27 -4.45
CA ILE A 114 -4.66 -22.89 -5.42
C ILE A 114 -3.40 -23.70 -5.14
N GLY A 115 -2.62 -23.99 -6.17
CA GLY A 115 -1.33 -24.68 -6.06
C GLY A 115 -0.61 -24.77 -7.39
N GLY A 116 0.29 -25.74 -7.53
CA GLY A 116 1.04 -26.00 -8.77
C GLY A 116 2.29 -25.15 -8.92
N SER A 117 2.48 -24.14 -8.06
CA SER A 117 3.72 -23.37 -8.00
C SER A 117 4.12 -23.11 -6.54
N PRO A 118 5.41 -22.93 -6.23
CA PRO A 118 5.89 -22.86 -4.85
C PRO A 118 5.23 -21.77 -4.02
N THR A 119 5.08 -20.56 -4.57
CA THR A 119 4.44 -19.46 -3.86
C THR A 119 2.95 -19.70 -3.63
N ASN A 120 2.24 -20.26 -4.62
CA ASN A 120 0.82 -20.54 -4.48
C ASN A 120 0.55 -21.72 -3.53
N GLU A 121 1.42 -22.70 -3.43
CA GLU A 121 1.33 -23.75 -2.43
C GLU A 121 1.48 -23.18 -1.01
N LYS A 122 2.46 -22.30 -0.78
CA LYS A 122 2.59 -21.57 0.49
C LYS A 122 1.41 -20.67 0.81
N TYR A 123 0.87 -20.02 -0.20
CA TYR A 123 -0.34 -19.21 -0.03
C TYR A 123 -1.53 -20.07 0.37
N GLN A 124 -1.67 -21.25 -0.22
CA GLN A 124 -2.72 -22.19 0.16
C GLN A 124 -2.53 -22.72 1.60
N GLU A 125 -1.31 -23.00 2.04
CA GLU A 125 -1.01 -23.37 3.43
C GLU A 125 -1.47 -22.27 4.41
N TYR A 126 -1.20 -20.98 4.07
CA TYR A 126 -1.71 -19.86 4.86
C TYR A 126 -3.24 -19.78 4.88
N LEU A 127 -3.89 -19.94 3.72
CA LEU A 127 -5.37 -19.94 3.65
C LEU A 127 -5.98 -21.07 4.49
N ASP A 128 -5.39 -22.24 4.46
CA ASP A 128 -5.81 -23.40 5.27
C ASP A 128 -5.59 -23.14 6.78
N LEU A 129 -4.48 -22.50 7.16
CA LEU A 129 -4.21 -22.05 8.53
C LEU A 129 -5.29 -21.07 9.02
N ASN A 130 -5.53 -20.03 8.22
CA ASN A 130 -6.53 -19.00 8.53
C ASN A 130 -7.94 -19.62 8.70
N HIS A 131 -8.34 -20.50 7.77
CA HIS A 131 -9.61 -21.21 7.85
C HIS A 131 -9.71 -22.05 9.12
N ARG A 132 -8.68 -22.80 9.48
CA ARG A 132 -8.62 -23.60 10.71
C ARG A 132 -8.79 -22.73 11.96
N CYS A 133 -8.08 -21.60 12.05
CA CYS A 133 -8.21 -20.66 13.16
C CYS A 133 -9.62 -20.11 13.30
N ILE A 134 -10.28 -19.80 12.18
CA ILE A 134 -11.68 -19.32 12.15
C ILE A 134 -12.63 -20.42 12.67
N GLU A 135 -12.51 -21.65 12.18
CA GLU A 135 -13.39 -22.74 12.60
C GLU A 135 -13.22 -23.09 14.09
N GLU A 136 -12.00 -23.16 14.58
CA GLU A 136 -11.73 -23.35 16.01
C GLU A 136 -12.30 -22.20 16.86
N SER A 137 -12.16 -20.95 16.38
CA SER A 137 -12.77 -19.79 17.04
C SER A 137 -14.30 -19.93 17.13
N LYS A 138 -14.95 -20.33 16.03
CA LYS A 138 -16.40 -20.57 15.99
C LYS A 138 -16.82 -21.65 16.99
N VAL A 139 -16.06 -22.74 17.10
CA VAL A 139 -16.34 -23.83 18.07
C VAL A 139 -16.25 -23.29 19.50
N ARG A 140 -15.17 -22.59 19.85
CA ARG A 140 -15.00 -22.00 21.19
C ARG A 140 -16.10 -20.99 21.52
N MET A 141 -16.44 -20.11 20.57
CA MET A 141 -17.51 -19.12 20.77
C MET A 141 -18.88 -19.77 20.94
N ARG A 142 -19.24 -20.77 20.13
CA ARG A 142 -20.51 -21.53 20.30
C ARG A 142 -20.59 -22.17 21.67
N ALA A 143 -19.50 -22.79 22.14
CA ALA A 143 -19.46 -23.38 23.48
C ALA A 143 -19.63 -22.30 24.58
N THR A 144 -19.00 -21.14 24.44
CA THR A 144 -19.14 -20.02 25.39
C THR A 144 -20.60 -19.53 25.44
N TYR A 145 -21.21 -19.26 24.27
CA TYR A 145 -22.60 -18.80 24.21
C TYR A 145 -23.60 -19.83 24.76
N ALA A 146 -23.37 -21.12 24.52
CA ALA A 146 -24.22 -22.19 25.04
C ALA A 146 -24.21 -22.31 26.58
N ASN A 147 -23.14 -21.80 27.21
CA ASN A 147 -22.94 -21.86 28.66
C ASN A 147 -23.15 -20.52 29.36
N ILE A 148 -23.76 -19.51 28.70
CA ILE A 148 -24.11 -18.25 29.36
C ILE A 148 -25.10 -18.55 30.51
N PRO A 149 -24.80 -18.14 31.77
CA PRO A 149 -25.66 -18.32 32.90
C PRO A 149 -27.04 -17.67 32.71
N GLU A 150 -28.09 -18.32 33.16
CA GLU A 150 -29.48 -17.84 32.97
C GLU A 150 -29.74 -16.48 33.64
N ASP A 151 -29.05 -16.16 34.74
CA ASP A 151 -29.18 -14.89 35.49
C ASP A 151 -28.58 -13.66 34.77
N ILE A 152 -27.79 -13.89 33.73
CA ILE A 152 -27.24 -12.82 32.90
C ILE A 152 -27.79 -12.78 31.47
N LYS A 153 -28.52 -13.83 31.06
CA LYS A 153 -29.14 -13.90 29.72
C LYS A 153 -30.08 -12.71 29.48
N GLY A 154 -29.98 -12.11 28.30
CA GLY A 154 -30.77 -10.95 27.92
C GLY A 154 -30.23 -9.63 28.47
N ASN A 155 -29.09 -9.66 29.18
CA ASN A 155 -28.35 -8.46 29.55
C ASN A 155 -27.08 -8.31 28.69
N PRO A 156 -27.05 -7.45 27.64
CA PRO A 156 -25.94 -7.38 26.68
C PRO A 156 -24.60 -7.05 27.31
N GLU A 157 -24.57 -6.20 28.34
CA GLU A 157 -23.33 -5.80 29.03
C GLU A 157 -22.69 -7.00 29.77
N LYS A 158 -23.53 -7.73 30.53
CA LYS A 158 -23.07 -8.93 31.26
C LYS A 158 -22.70 -10.09 30.33
N GLU A 159 -23.47 -10.32 29.29
CA GLU A 159 -23.14 -11.32 28.25
C GLU A 159 -21.82 -10.97 27.54
N THR A 160 -21.59 -9.70 27.19
CA THR A 160 -20.32 -9.24 26.61
C THR A 160 -19.17 -9.48 27.56
N ALA A 161 -19.32 -9.12 28.84
CA ALA A 161 -18.29 -9.37 29.86
C ALA A 161 -17.97 -10.87 30.02
N TYR A 162 -18.98 -11.75 29.96
CA TYR A 162 -18.82 -13.20 30.02
C TYR A 162 -18.13 -13.79 28.79
N THR A 163 -18.40 -13.26 27.58
CA THR A 163 -17.87 -13.78 26.31
C THR A 163 -16.51 -13.20 25.92
N SER A 164 -16.17 -12.01 26.43
CA SER A 164 -14.93 -11.31 26.13
C SER A 164 -13.64 -12.13 26.32
N PRO A 165 -13.47 -12.93 27.41
CA PRO A 165 -12.27 -13.75 27.57
C PRO A 165 -12.06 -14.72 26.42
N THR A 166 -13.13 -15.35 25.91
CA THR A 166 -13.05 -16.27 24.76
C THR A 166 -12.64 -15.53 23.48
N PHE A 167 -13.14 -14.31 23.29
CA PHE A 167 -12.73 -13.47 22.17
C PHE A 167 -11.24 -13.15 22.24
N TYR A 168 -10.71 -12.77 23.40
CA TYR A 168 -9.28 -12.49 23.58
C TYR A 168 -8.42 -13.74 23.36
N VAL A 169 -8.84 -14.90 23.85
CA VAL A 169 -8.14 -16.18 23.61
C VAL A 169 -8.08 -16.49 22.11
N ASN A 170 -9.19 -16.34 21.38
CA ASN A 170 -9.24 -16.57 19.94
C ASN A 170 -8.29 -15.63 19.19
N ASN A 171 -8.27 -14.34 19.55
CA ASN A 171 -7.36 -13.37 18.96
C ASN A 171 -5.90 -13.72 19.22
N MET A 172 -5.56 -14.14 20.45
CA MET A 172 -4.19 -14.57 20.78
C MET A 172 -3.77 -15.83 20.02
N HIS A 173 -4.65 -16.83 19.91
CA HIS A 173 -4.38 -18.03 19.10
C HIS A 173 -4.10 -17.68 17.65
N PHE A 174 -4.93 -16.82 17.05
CA PHE A 174 -4.73 -16.35 15.69
C PHE A 174 -3.38 -15.62 15.54
N LYS A 175 -3.06 -14.71 16.44
CA LYS A 175 -1.79 -13.96 16.41
C LYS A 175 -0.57 -14.87 16.49
N VAL A 176 -0.58 -15.86 17.39
CA VAL A 176 0.52 -16.81 17.53
C VAL A 176 0.66 -17.63 16.24
N ALA A 177 -0.44 -18.17 15.71
CA ALA A 177 -0.41 -18.96 14.47
C ALA A 177 0.15 -18.17 13.27
N ILE A 178 -0.20 -16.88 13.16
CA ILE A 178 0.34 -15.99 12.11
C ILE A 178 1.85 -15.78 12.29
N MET A 179 2.32 -15.53 13.51
CA MET A 179 3.75 -15.33 13.78
C MET A 179 4.54 -16.60 13.49
N ASP A 180 4.05 -17.78 13.92
CA ASP A 180 4.69 -19.05 13.64
C ASP A 180 4.78 -19.30 12.14
N PHE A 181 3.69 -19.08 11.40
CA PHE A 181 3.68 -19.22 9.94
C PHE A 181 4.74 -18.32 9.27
N ILE A 182 4.86 -17.05 9.72
CA ILE A 182 5.86 -16.13 9.17
C ILE A 182 7.28 -16.62 9.48
N TYR A 183 7.56 -17.07 10.71
CA TYR A 183 8.87 -17.57 11.09
C TYR A 183 9.29 -18.80 10.27
N GLU A 184 8.36 -19.73 10.06
CA GLU A 184 8.62 -20.95 9.31
C GLU A 184 8.80 -20.72 7.80
N ASN A 185 8.31 -19.57 7.28
CA ASN A 185 8.27 -19.28 5.85
C ASN A 185 8.86 -17.90 5.50
N ILE A 186 9.82 -17.40 6.32
CA ILE A 186 10.34 -16.02 6.24
C ILE A 186 10.94 -15.65 4.88
N ASP A 187 11.40 -16.63 4.11
CA ASP A 187 11.95 -16.51 2.77
C ASP A 187 10.91 -16.53 1.64
N SER A 188 9.65 -16.80 1.97
CA SER A 188 8.57 -16.83 0.99
C SER A 188 7.94 -15.45 0.77
N PRO A 189 7.67 -15.03 -0.48
CA PRO A 189 6.92 -13.79 -0.77
C PRO A 189 5.55 -13.71 -0.09
N VAL A 190 4.95 -14.86 0.26
CA VAL A 190 3.64 -14.95 0.93
C VAL A 190 3.67 -14.27 2.29
N VAL A 191 4.83 -14.23 2.98
CA VAL A 191 4.89 -13.56 4.30
C VAL A 191 4.59 -12.06 4.20
N LEU A 192 4.91 -11.42 3.08
CA LEU A 192 4.57 -10.02 2.84
C LEU A 192 3.05 -9.82 2.79
N TYR A 193 2.35 -10.74 2.13
CA TYR A 193 0.88 -10.77 2.12
C TYR A 193 0.32 -10.97 3.54
N VAL A 194 0.86 -11.91 4.29
CA VAL A 194 0.41 -12.20 5.66
C VAL A 194 0.65 -11.00 6.57
N ILE A 195 1.81 -10.34 6.48
CA ILE A 195 2.09 -9.11 7.22
C ILE A 195 1.07 -8.03 6.84
N LYS A 196 0.85 -7.80 5.55
CA LYS A 196 -0.04 -6.73 5.07
C LYS A 196 -1.50 -6.92 5.50
N TYR A 197 -2.03 -8.11 5.29
CA TYR A 197 -3.47 -8.36 5.44
C TYR A 197 -3.89 -8.97 6.77
N ALA A 198 -2.97 -9.61 7.49
CA ALA A 198 -3.27 -10.21 8.80
C ALA A 198 -2.60 -9.48 9.98
N MET A 199 -1.35 -9.00 9.83
CA MET A 199 -0.67 -8.32 10.94
C MET A 199 -1.01 -6.83 11.02
N VAL A 200 -0.92 -6.08 9.90
CA VAL A 200 -1.16 -4.61 9.91
C VAL A 200 -2.47 -4.23 10.60
N PRO A 201 -3.60 -4.92 10.40
CA PRO A 201 -4.85 -4.61 11.08
C PRO A 201 -4.89 -4.96 12.58
N THR A 202 -3.99 -5.82 13.08
CA THR A 202 -4.15 -6.49 14.38
C THR A 202 -2.97 -6.37 15.35
N PHE A 203 -1.79 -6.00 14.86
CA PHE A 203 -0.58 -5.82 15.65
C PHE A 203 -0.19 -4.35 15.74
N ASN A 204 0.63 -3.99 16.76
CA ASN A 204 1.24 -2.68 16.76
C ASN A 204 2.39 -2.59 15.75
N THR A 205 2.71 -1.38 15.36
CA THR A 205 3.70 -1.11 14.31
C THR A 205 5.12 -1.52 14.69
N ASP A 206 5.48 -1.52 15.98
CA ASP A 206 6.81 -1.94 16.45
C ASP A 206 7.05 -3.44 16.20
N VAL A 207 6.02 -4.27 16.47
CA VAL A 207 6.08 -5.71 16.18
C VAL A 207 6.23 -5.95 14.67
N ILE A 208 5.43 -5.25 13.86
CA ILE A 208 5.48 -5.37 12.40
C ILE A 208 6.86 -4.93 11.88
N GLN A 209 7.40 -3.82 12.41
CA GLN A 209 8.74 -3.35 12.06
C GLN A 209 9.81 -4.41 12.39
N GLY A 210 9.67 -5.11 13.52
CA GLY A 210 10.54 -6.23 13.87
C GLY A 210 10.55 -7.34 12.80
N PHE A 211 9.38 -7.73 12.31
CA PHE A 211 9.27 -8.70 11.22
C PHE A 211 9.83 -8.16 9.90
N LEU A 212 9.53 -6.91 9.53
CA LEU A 212 10.08 -6.31 8.31
C LEU A 212 11.61 -6.26 8.30
N ASN A 213 12.22 -6.01 9.47
CA ASN A 213 13.68 -6.02 9.61
C ASN A 213 14.29 -7.44 9.45
N ALA A 214 13.51 -8.49 9.71
CA ALA A 214 13.93 -9.88 9.58
C ALA A 214 13.72 -10.45 8.15
N ILE A 215 12.97 -9.75 7.29
CA ILE A 215 12.73 -10.18 5.90
C ILE A 215 14.04 -10.24 5.13
N PRO A 216 14.34 -11.35 4.43
CA PRO A 216 15.54 -11.50 3.60
C PRO A 216 15.64 -10.45 2.48
N GLN A 217 16.90 -10.06 2.18
CA GLN A 217 17.19 -8.99 1.23
C GLN A 217 16.63 -9.25 -0.19
N ASP A 218 16.51 -10.51 -0.58
CA ASP A 218 15.94 -10.89 -1.88
C ASP A 218 14.47 -10.52 -2.04
N LEU A 219 13.74 -10.40 -0.92
CA LEU A 219 12.34 -9.97 -0.93
C LEU A 219 12.17 -8.44 -0.88
N HIS A 220 13.24 -7.67 -0.61
CA HIS A 220 13.16 -6.20 -0.55
C HIS A 220 12.83 -5.55 -1.91
N LYS A 221 13.11 -6.25 -3.01
CA LYS A 221 12.74 -5.82 -4.36
C LYS A 221 11.24 -5.96 -4.69
N GLN A 222 10.50 -6.73 -3.90
CA GLN A 222 9.06 -6.90 -4.07
C GLN A 222 8.32 -5.58 -3.82
N ALA A 223 7.33 -5.25 -4.67
CA ALA A 223 6.52 -4.04 -4.52
C ALA A 223 5.83 -4.00 -3.15
N MET A 224 5.26 -5.12 -2.72
CA MET A 224 4.56 -5.26 -1.44
C MET A 224 5.48 -5.00 -0.23
N TYR A 225 6.77 -5.37 -0.28
CA TYR A 225 7.72 -5.04 0.79
C TYR A 225 7.91 -3.52 0.91
N ARG A 226 8.13 -2.84 -0.23
CA ARG A 226 8.29 -1.37 -0.25
C ARG A 226 7.04 -0.65 0.24
N GLU A 227 5.87 -1.12 -0.15
CA GLU A 227 4.59 -0.60 0.33
C GLU A 227 4.46 -0.76 1.85
N LEU A 228 4.75 -1.94 2.39
CA LEU A 228 4.71 -2.22 3.83
C LEU A 228 5.68 -1.34 4.62
N VAL A 229 6.94 -1.23 4.16
CA VAL A 229 7.93 -0.36 4.81
C VAL A 229 7.44 1.08 4.86
N ASN A 230 6.90 1.59 3.75
CA ASN A 230 6.36 2.93 3.68
C ASN A 230 5.14 3.10 4.59
N GLU A 231 4.23 2.13 4.62
CA GLU A 231 3.03 2.15 5.48
C GLU A 231 3.39 2.18 6.97
N ILE A 232 4.31 1.31 7.39
CA ILE A 232 4.73 1.24 8.80
C ILE A 232 5.56 2.46 9.20
N ARG A 233 6.45 2.94 8.32
CA ARG A 233 7.19 4.19 8.54
C ARG A 233 6.24 5.37 8.69
N SER A 234 5.25 5.47 7.82
CA SER A 234 4.21 6.49 7.85
C SER A 234 3.38 6.45 9.13
N ALA A 235 2.97 5.24 9.57
CA ALA A 235 2.20 5.05 10.79
C ALA A 235 3.01 5.39 12.07
N ASN A 236 4.33 5.25 12.02
CA ASN A 236 5.26 5.58 13.12
C ASN A 236 5.78 7.01 13.06
N LEU A 237 5.38 7.81 12.07
CA LEU A 237 5.87 9.17 11.91
C LEU A 237 5.40 10.05 13.08
N LYS A 238 6.36 10.69 13.77
CA LYS A 238 6.14 11.54 14.93
C LYS A 238 7.17 12.66 14.98
N GLU A 239 7.01 13.60 15.89
CA GLU A 239 8.02 14.63 16.17
C GLU A 239 9.37 13.99 16.51
N GLY A 240 10.43 14.54 15.93
CA GLY A 240 11.79 14.01 15.97
C GLY A 240 12.10 12.91 14.95
N SER A 241 11.10 12.39 14.22
CA SER A 241 11.36 11.44 13.13
C SER A 241 11.98 12.13 11.92
N VAL A 242 12.85 11.44 11.21
CA VAL A 242 13.30 11.88 9.87
C VAL A 242 12.09 11.88 8.93
N ALA A 243 11.80 13.04 8.34
CA ALA A 243 10.73 13.21 7.37
C ALA A 243 10.95 12.31 6.14
N PRO A 244 9.91 11.64 5.63
CA PRO A 244 10.01 10.95 4.35
C PRO A 244 10.20 11.97 3.23
N ASP A 245 11.05 11.65 2.26
CA ASP A 245 11.19 12.48 1.07
C ASP A 245 9.95 12.34 0.19
N ILE A 246 9.40 13.46 -0.23
CA ILE A 246 8.21 13.51 -1.08
C ILE A 246 8.55 14.25 -2.37
N VAL A 247 7.90 13.84 -3.44
CA VAL A 247 8.08 14.42 -4.77
C VAL A 247 6.74 14.88 -5.33
N GLY A 248 6.77 15.94 -6.11
CA GLY A 248 5.65 16.46 -6.88
C GLY A 248 6.11 17.32 -8.03
N ARG A 249 5.17 17.75 -8.86
CA ARG A 249 5.45 18.68 -9.96
C ARG A 249 4.82 20.03 -9.70
N THR A 250 5.54 21.08 -10.06
CA THR A 250 4.99 22.46 -10.03
C THR A 250 3.91 22.65 -11.10
N PRO A 251 3.13 23.73 -11.08
CA PRO A 251 2.22 24.09 -12.17
C PRO A 251 2.91 24.14 -13.54
N GLU A 252 4.21 24.52 -13.59
CA GLU A 252 5.03 24.59 -14.80
C GLU A 252 5.57 23.22 -15.24
N GLY A 253 5.47 22.20 -14.39
CA GLY A 253 5.88 20.82 -14.67
C GLY A 253 7.25 20.43 -14.11
N ASP A 254 7.94 21.34 -13.41
CA ASP A 254 9.23 21.05 -12.78
C ASP A 254 9.05 20.07 -11.62
N GLU A 255 9.94 19.11 -11.55
CA GLU A 255 9.95 18.14 -10.46
C GLU A 255 10.68 18.70 -9.24
N ILE A 256 10.02 18.67 -8.08
CA ILE A 256 10.53 19.17 -6.81
C ILE A 256 10.42 18.06 -5.76
N THR A 257 11.47 17.93 -4.96
CA THR A 257 11.52 17.03 -3.82
C THR A 257 11.64 17.80 -2.50
N LEU A 258 11.22 17.20 -1.38
CA LEU A 258 11.44 17.81 -0.07
C LEU A 258 12.95 17.99 0.21
N SER A 259 13.77 17.06 -0.24
CA SER A 259 15.23 17.10 -0.08
C SER A 259 15.93 18.26 -0.81
N ASP A 260 15.28 18.91 -1.79
CA ASP A 260 15.80 20.12 -2.45
C ASP A 260 15.89 21.31 -1.49
N PHE A 261 15.16 21.27 -0.39
CA PHE A 261 15.14 22.31 0.63
C PHE A 261 16.01 22.02 1.85
N LYS A 262 16.92 21.05 1.76
CA LYS A 262 17.82 20.68 2.84
C LYS A 262 18.63 21.89 3.34
N GLY A 263 18.74 22.05 4.65
CA GLY A 263 19.36 23.22 5.28
C GLY A 263 18.39 24.38 5.58
N LYS A 264 17.12 24.25 5.21
CA LYS A 264 16.05 25.21 5.51
C LYS A 264 14.96 24.57 6.36
N TYR A 265 14.22 25.39 7.09
CA TYR A 265 12.93 24.97 7.60
C TYR A 265 11.93 24.84 6.47
N VAL A 266 11.16 23.76 6.45
CA VAL A 266 10.10 23.55 5.46
C VAL A 266 8.78 23.38 6.18
N PHE A 267 7.84 24.27 5.88
CA PHE A 267 6.47 24.13 6.32
C PHE A 267 5.65 23.48 5.22
N ILE A 268 5.34 22.18 5.39
CA ILE A 268 4.53 21.44 4.43
C ILE A 268 3.05 21.68 4.76
N ASP A 269 2.28 22.12 3.77
CA ASP A 269 0.83 22.29 3.83
C ASP A 269 0.16 21.32 2.83
N PHE A 270 -0.41 20.24 3.35
CA PHE A 270 -1.24 19.33 2.56
C PHE A 270 -2.64 19.92 2.43
N TRP A 271 -3.04 20.21 1.20
CA TRP A 271 -4.28 20.93 0.90
C TRP A 271 -4.94 20.46 -0.39
N ALA A 272 -6.07 21.08 -0.76
CA ALA A 272 -6.68 20.92 -2.09
C ALA A 272 -7.54 22.17 -2.45
N SER A 273 -7.73 22.40 -3.74
CA SER A 273 -8.55 23.50 -4.25
C SER A 273 -10.00 23.46 -3.76
N TRP A 274 -10.58 22.28 -3.63
CA TRP A 274 -11.94 22.02 -3.12
C TRP A 274 -12.04 22.08 -1.59
N CYS A 275 -10.92 22.17 -0.87
CA CYS A 275 -10.90 22.16 0.59
C CYS A 275 -11.17 23.55 1.17
N ALA A 276 -12.41 23.83 1.56
CA ALA A 276 -12.76 25.12 2.15
C ALA A 276 -12.05 25.43 3.49
N PRO A 277 -11.82 24.47 4.41
CA PRO A 277 -10.97 24.71 5.58
C PRO A 277 -9.54 25.11 5.22
N CYS A 278 -8.93 24.47 4.21
CA CYS A 278 -7.56 24.79 3.77
C CYS A 278 -7.46 26.24 3.28
N ARG A 279 -8.46 26.70 2.52
CA ARG A 279 -8.48 28.09 2.02
C ARG A 279 -8.59 29.12 3.15
N ARG A 280 -9.11 28.75 4.32
CA ARG A 280 -9.10 29.63 5.51
C ARG A 280 -7.73 29.78 6.16
N GLU A 281 -6.81 28.86 5.90
CA GLU A 281 -5.41 28.93 6.38
C GLU A 281 -4.54 29.87 5.52
N ILE A 282 -4.93 30.16 4.26
CA ILE A 282 -4.17 31.00 3.32
C ILE A 282 -3.75 32.36 3.88
N PRO A 283 -4.63 33.14 4.55
CA PRO A 283 -4.22 34.42 5.13
C PRO A 283 -3.06 34.30 6.12
N TYR A 284 -3.05 33.24 6.94
CA TYR A 284 -1.99 33.02 7.92
C TYR A 284 -0.68 32.59 7.25
N LEU A 285 -0.75 31.82 6.16
CA LEU A 285 0.43 31.48 5.35
C LEU A 285 1.02 32.70 4.68
N LYS A 286 0.18 33.57 4.11
CA LYS A 286 0.63 34.85 3.52
C LYS A 286 1.28 35.75 4.56
N GLU A 287 0.71 35.87 5.75
CA GLU A 287 1.28 36.64 6.86
C GLU A 287 2.64 36.06 7.30
N ALA A 288 2.74 34.73 7.47
CA ALA A 288 3.99 34.07 7.83
C ALA A 288 5.08 34.28 6.77
N LEU A 289 4.73 34.18 5.49
CA LEU A 289 5.65 34.41 4.37
C LEU A 289 6.15 35.87 4.27
N ALA A 290 5.35 36.84 4.64
CA ALA A 290 5.78 38.24 4.67
C ALA A 290 6.96 38.46 5.66
N TYR A 291 7.05 37.70 6.74
CA TYR A 291 8.23 37.71 7.63
C TYR A 291 9.46 37.05 6.98
N SER A 292 9.25 36.05 6.12
CA SER A 292 10.34 35.31 5.47
C SER A 292 11.07 36.10 4.36
N GLU A 293 10.57 37.26 3.93
CA GLU A 293 11.24 38.09 2.93
C GLU A 293 12.68 38.47 3.31
N LYS A 294 12.98 38.56 4.61
CA LYS A 294 14.27 38.94 5.16
C LYS A 294 15.21 37.75 5.39
N SER A 295 14.76 36.54 5.09
CA SER A 295 15.51 35.32 5.38
C SER A 295 15.17 34.23 4.38
N ASP A 296 16.19 33.52 3.87
CA ASP A 296 16.01 32.41 2.94
C ASP A 296 15.98 31.05 3.67
N ASN A 297 15.83 31.06 5.01
CA ASN A 297 15.87 29.86 5.84
C ASN A 297 14.52 29.14 6.01
N LEU A 298 13.43 29.66 5.40
CA LEU A 298 12.09 29.10 5.48
C LEU A 298 11.46 28.96 4.10
N VAL A 299 10.87 27.81 3.83
CA VAL A 299 10.05 27.54 2.64
C VAL A 299 8.68 27.02 3.09
N VAL A 300 7.63 27.49 2.44
CA VAL A 300 6.30 26.87 2.50
C VAL A 300 6.15 25.99 1.27
N LEU A 301 5.96 24.69 1.49
CA LEU A 301 5.75 23.69 0.44
C LEU A 301 4.29 23.22 0.50
N SER A 302 3.43 23.80 -0.35
CA SER A 302 2.04 23.39 -0.45
C SER A 302 1.90 22.19 -1.37
N TYR A 303 1.63 21.03 -0.77
CA TYR A 303 1.43 19.76 -1.46
C TYR A 303 -0.07 19.55 -1.71
N SER A 304 -0.50 19.68 -2.98
CA SER A 304 -1.91 19.49 -3.33
C SER A 304 -2.25 18.02 -3.51
N ILE A 305 -3.42 17.64 -2.95
CA ILE A 305 -4.09 16.36 -3.21
C ILE A 305 -5.25 16.52 -4.20
N ASP A 306 -5.17 17.48 -5.11
CA ASP A 306 -6.07 17.56 -6.25
C ASP A 306 -5.80 16.41 -7.24
N ASN A 307 -6.79 16.08 -8.04
CA ASN A 307 -6.67 15.17 -9.18
C ASN A 307 -7.02 15.85 -10.51
N ASP A 308 -7.23 17.16 -10.46
CA ASP A 308 -7.50 18.01 -11.60
C ASP A 308 -6.54 19.21 -11.64
N MET A 309 -5.80 19.32 -12.73
CA MET A 309 -4.77 20.34 -12.91
C MET A 309 -5.35 21.75 -12.98
N GLU A 310 -6.46 21.92 -13.70
CA GLU A 310 -7.08 23.22 -13.94
C GLU A 310 -7.69 23.79 -12.65
N ALA A 311 -8.36 22.92 -11.86
CA ALA A 311 -8.91 23.31 -10.57
C ALA A 311 -7.80 23.74 -9.58
N TRP A 312 -6.67 23.00 -9.54
CA TRP A 312 -5.53 23.27 -8.68
C TRP A 312 -4.87 24.61 -9.06
N THR A 313 -4.43 24.75 -10.31
CA THR A 313 -3.74 25.96 -10.78
C THR A 313 -4.64 27.20 -10.75
N GLY A 314 -5.91 27.05 -11.13
CA GLY A 314 -6.89 28.12 -11.03
C GLY A 314 -7.13 28.59 -9.59
N CYS A 315 -7.04 27.70 -8.59
CA CYS A 315 -7.13 28.08 -7.18
C CYS A 315 -5.88 28.85 -6.73
N ILE A 316 -4.69 28.46 -7.19
CA ILE A 316 -3.41 29.19 -6.93
C ILE A 316 -3.50 30.60 -7.47
N GLU A 317 -3.90 30.76 -8.73
CA GLU A 317 -4.02 32.06 -9.40
C GLU A 317 -5.08 32.95 -8.74
N ASN A 318 -6.30 32.43 -8.57
CA ASN A 318 -7.43 33.20 -8.01
C ASN A 318 -7.22 33.60 -6.54
N SER A 319 -6.39 32.87 -5.81
CA SER A 319 -6.03 33.15 -4.42
C SER A 319 -4.71 33.91 -4.30
N GLU A 320 -4.05 34.26 -5.42
CA GLU A 320 -2.77 34.95 -5.46
C GLU A 320 -1.71 34.30 -4.56
N LEU A 321 -1.54 32.98 -4.70
CA LEU A 321 -0.60 32.21 -3.87
C LEU A 321 0.82 32.27 -4.47
N VAL A 322 1.35 33.48 -4.57
CA VAL A 322 2.66 33.73 -5.18
C VAL A 322 3.60 34.39 -4.18
N HIS A 323 4.71 33.73 -3.89
CA HIS A 323 5.81 34.26 -3.08
C HIS A 323 7.09 33.49 -3.39
N LYS A 324 8.29 34.13 -3.32
CA LYS A 324 9.58 33.48 -3.62
C LYS A 324 9.88 32.23 -2.78
N ASN A 325 9.35 32.19 -1.56
CA ASN A 325 9.51 31.08 -0.62
C ASN A 325 8.26 30.21 -0.50
N TRP A 326 7.31 30.29 -1.46
CA TRP A 326 6.11 29.45 -1.51
C TRP A 326 6.15 28.58 -2.76
N VAL A 327 6.32 27.30 -2.57
CA VAL A 327 6.40 26.31 -3.65
C VAL A 327 5.12 25.48 -3.65
N HIS A 328 4.52 25.30 -4.79
CA HIS A 328 3.33 24.49 -4.99
C HIS A 328 3.66 23.27 -5.81
N ILE A 329 3.33 22.08 -5.28
CA ILE A 329 3.52 20.81 -5.98
C ILE A 329 2.29 19.92 -5.88
N SER A 330 2.10 19.07 -6.87
CA SER A 330 1.09 18.01 -6.89
C SER A 330 1.57 16.82 -7.70
N THR A 331 0.99 15.65 -7.44
CA THR A 331 1.08 14.48 -8.32
C THR A 331 -0.22 14.25 -9.10
N LEU A 332 -1.26 15.03 -8.83
CA LEU A 332 -2.62 14.90 -9.38
C LEU A 332 -3.24 13.50 -9.18
N LYS A 333 -2.82 12.81 -8.11
CA LYS A 333 -3.32 11.47 -7.74
C LYS A 333 -4.33 11.50 -6.57
N GLY A 334 -4.77 12.67 -6.15
CA GLY A 334 -5.71 12.83 -5.03
C GLY A 334 -5.18 12.18 -3.75
N TRP A 335 -6.02 11.46 -3.05
CA TRP A 335 -5.68 10.68 -1.86
C TRP A 335 -4.70 9.52 -2.13
N ASN A 336 -4.49 9.17 -3.40
CA ASN A 336 -3.51 8.16 -3.82
C ASN A 336 -2.10 8.72 -3.98
N SER A 337 -1.89 10.03 -3.77
CA SER A 337 -0.57 10.65 -3.82
C SER A 337 0.37 10.01 -2.80
N GLU A 338 1.60 9.76 -3.21
CA GLU A 338 2.62 9.14 -2.37
C GLU A 338 2.95 10.03 -1.17
N GLY A 339 3.06 11.34 -1.37
CA GLY A 339 3.33 12.30 -0.30
C GLY A 339 2.28 12.25 0.81
N ALA A 340 0.99 12.20 0.47
CA ALA A 340 -0.08 12.09 1.47
C ALA A 340 -0.02 10.75 2.23
N LYS A 341 0.31 9.66 1.55
CA LYS A 341 0.49 8.34 2.18
C LYS A 341 1.70 8.32 3.11
N LEU A 342 2.85 8.84 2.68
CA LEU A 342 4.09 8.86 3.47
C LEU A 342 3.98 9.70 4.73
N PHE A 343 3.20 10.78 4.72
CA PHE A 343 2.91 11.60 5.90
C PHE A 343 1.65 11.20 6.66
N ASN A 344 1.06 10.04 6.34
CA ASN A 344 -0.16 9.51 6.97
C ASN A 344 -1.32 10.50 7.00
N VAL A 345 -1.48 11.29 5.94
CA VAL A 345 -2.52 12.33 5.81
C VAL A 345 -3.89 11.66 5.67
N LYS A 346 -4.74 11.80 6.69
CA LYS A 346 -6.09 11.23 6.72
C LYS A 346 -7.19 12.28 6.43
N GLY A 347 -6.79 13.54 6.39
CA GLY A 347 -7.69 14.67 6.13
C GLY A 347 -6.88 15.92 5.85
N VAL A 348 -7.46 16.86 5.11
CA VAL A 348 -6.86 18.18 4.85
C VAL A 348 -7.74 19.30 5.43
N PRO A 349 -7.11 20.40 5.92
CA PRO A 349 -5.70 20.70 5.91
C PRO A 349 -4.91 19.79 6.87
N HIS A 350 -3.66 19.45 6.50
CA HIS A 350 -2.70 18.78 7.35
C HIS A 350 -1.35 19.45 7.16
N THR A 351 -0.71 19.87 8.25
CA THR A 351 0.56 20.60 8.16
C THR A 351 1.67 19.90 8.93
N VAL A 352 2.89 20.03 8.44
CA VAL A 352 4.09 19.46 9.05
C VAL A 352 5.22 20.48 8.96
N LEU A 353 5.85 20.77 10.07
CA LEU A 353 7.06 21.60 10.12
C LEU A 353 8.29 20.70 10.16
N ILE A 354 9.25 20.92 9.25
CA ILE A 354 10.51 20.18 9.14
C ILE A 354 11.66 21.11 9.47
N ASP A 355 12.67 20.64 10.21
CA ASP A 355 13.89 21.37 10.51
C ASP A 355 14.92 21.30 9.37
N PRO A 356 16.02 22.09 9.41
CA PRO A 356 17.08 22.07 8.40
C PRO A 356 17.78 20.70 8.25
N GLU A 357 17.78 19.89 9.29
CA GLU A 357 18.35 18.54 9.32
C GLU A 357 17.41 17.50 8.66
N GLY A 358 16.14 17.88 8.40
CA GLY A 358 15.13 17.04 7.77
C GLY A 358 14.27 16.26 8.76
N ASN A 359 14.23 16.67 10.04
CA ASN A 359 13.39 16.02 11.04
C ASN A 359 12.06 16.75 11.21
N VAL A 360 11.02 16.01 11.55
CA VAL A 360 9.72 16.56 11.89
C VAL A 360 9.78 17.31 13.23
N VAL A 361 9.44 18.58 13.21
CA VAL A 361 9.38 19.43 14.41
C VAL A 361 8.00 19.41 15.04
N GLU A 362 6.96 19.56 14.22
CA GLU A 362 5.59 19.70 14.71
C GLU A 362 4.55 19.38 13.63
N PHE A 363 3.42 18.85 14.05
CA PHE A 363 2.27 18.55 13.18
C PHE A 363 1.09 19.46 13.47
N ASN A 364 0.26 19.66 12.46
CA ASN A 364 -1.08 20.23 12.58
C ASN A 364 -1.16 21.65 13.15
N LEU A 365 -0.14 22.47 12.94
CA LEU A 365 -0.20 23.91 13.20
C LEU A 365 -1.34 24.53 12.38
N ARG A 366 -2.12 25.49 12.99
CA ARG A 366 -3.29 26.14 12.40
C ARG A 366 -3.35 27.62 12.77
N GLY A 367 -3.89 28.43 11.85
CA GLY A 367 -4.21 29.81 12.11
C GLY A 367 -3.04 30.63 12.65
N GLU A 368 -3.26 31.36 13.72
CA GLU A 368 -2.25 32.22 14.35
C GLU A 368 -1.02 31.46 14.86
N GLU A 369 -1.14 30.15 15.16
CA GLU A 369 -0.01 29.33 15.59
C GLU A 369 1.00 29.16 14.46
N ILE A 370 0.54 29.06 13.19
CA ILE A 370 1.43 29.07 12.01
C ILE A 370 2.28 30.31 11.99
N VAL A 371 1.64 31.48 12.09
CA VAL A 371 2.33 32.78 12.05
C VAL A 371 3.34 32.88 13.19
N LYS A 372 2.93 32.60 14.40
CA LYS A 372 3.78 32.67 15.61
C LYS A 372 5.00 31.77 15.49
N LYS A 373 4.80 30.51 15.05
CA LYS A 373 5.87 29.52 14.94
C LYS A 373 6.87 29.91 13.83
N LEU A 374 6.38 30.21 12.63
CA LEU A 374 7.23 30.51 11.48
C LEU A 374 7.96 31.86 11.66
N LYS A 375 7.31 32.84 12.25
CA LYS A 375 7.97 34.11 12.63
C LYS A 375 9.10 33.86 13.64
N GLY A 376 8.88 33.04 14.66
CA GLY A 376 9.92 32.70 15.63
C GLY A 376 11.15 32.04 15.00
N ILE A 377 10.96 31.22 13.97
CA ILE A 377 12.05 30.60 13.18
C ILE A 377 12.84 31.66 12.41
N VAL A 378 12.15 32.55 11.72
CA VAL A 378 12.79 33.62 10.94
C VAL A 378 13.58 34.59 11.86
N ASP A 379 13.01 34.99 12.98
CA ASP A 379 13.64 35.89 13.95
C ASP A 379 14.84 35.22 14.67
N GLY A 380 14.77 33.92 14.92
CA GLY A 380 15.84 33.13 15.55
C GLY A 380 17.08 32.94 14.66
N ALA A 381 16.90 32.86 13.35
CA ALA A 381 17.99 32.74 12.39
C ALA A 381 18.76 34.06 12.16
N ASN A 382 18.23 35.18 12.60
CA ASN A 382 18.86 36.50 12.50
C ASN A 382 19.68 36.89 13.76
N LYS A 383 19.84 35.97 14.70
CA LYS A 383 20.69 36.11 15.89
C LYS A 383 21.95 35.24 15.79
#